data_1e6591c0cedf2c864230ef1f889b1414
#
_entry.id   1e6591c0cedf2c864230ef1f889b1414
#
_cell.length_a   1.000
_cell.length_b   1.000
_cell.length_c   1.000
_cell.angle_alpha   90.00
_cell.angle_beta   90.00
_cell.angle_gamma   90.00
#
_symmetry.space_group_name_H-M   'P 1'
#
loop_
_entity.id
_entity.type
_entity.pdbx_description
1 polymer ?
#
loop_
_entity_poly.entity_id
_entity_poly.type
_entity_poly.pdbx_seq_one_letter_code
_entity_poly.pdbx_strand_id
1 'polypeptide(L)'
;NFDCFESLVEIAKRNSVKKFIYASSSSVYGVKNEKNVTEDKSLEPLTDYSKFKVLCEQVLLRYRSDKFETVVIRPATVCGYSPRQRLDLIVNIFVNHAFNNKKIRIFGGSQLRPNIHINDMVQVYLDLLNIDTKSLNDPVYNVGFENHKVQDIAKIVQDCFEKRDKKIQIIFEETDDLRSYHIDSSKIKRELNFLPKKNIKDAVEDLIEAFENKKLTNSMEDIKYYNIKQMNYLNIK
;
A
#
# COMPACT_ATOMS: atom_id res chain seq x y z
N ASN A 1 -11.87 -12.12 -8.04
CA ASN A 1 -12.12 -11.09 -7.02
C ASN A 1 -13.23 -10.11 -7.41
N PHE A 2 -13.29 -9.66 -8.68
CA PHE A 2 -14.33 -8.72 -9.10
C PHE A 2 -15.69 -9.39 -9.23
N ASP A 3 -15.76 -10.58 -9.79
CA ASP A 3 -17.04 -11.28 -10.09
C ASP A 3 -17.89 -11.54 -8.84
N CYS A 4 -17.25 -11.77 -7.69
CA CYS A 4 -17.97 -11.98 -6.43
C CYS A 4 -18.21 -10.68 -5.63
N PHE A 5 -17.63 -9.53 -6.05
CA PHE A 5 -17.61 -8.33 -5.21
C PHE A 5 -19.00 -7.69 -5.08
N GLU A 6 -19.75 -7.58 -6.17
CA GLU A 6 -21.11 -7.03 -6.13
C GLU A 6 -22.02 -7.86 -5.23
N SER A 7 -21.98 -9.20 -5.40
CA SER A 7 -22.74 -10.12 -4.53
C SER A 7 -22.35 -9.98 -3.07
N LEU A 8 -21.06 -9.80 -2.76
CA LEU A 8 -20.59 -9.57 -1.40
C LEU A 8 -21.18 -8.27 -0.80
N VAL A 9 -21.15 -7.18 -1.56
CA VAL A 9 -21.69 -5.88 -1.14
C VAL A 9 -23.21 -5.97 -0.91
N GLU A 10 -23.91 -6.63 -1.82
CA GLU A 10 -25.36 -6.85 -1.72
C GLU A 10 -25.73 -7.67 -0.48
N ILE A 11 -25.03 -8.78 -0.24
CA ILE A 11 -25.23 -9.63 0.95
C ILE A 11 -24.94 -8.84 2.21
N ALA A 12 -23.85 -8.08 2.25
CA ALA A 12 -23.52 -7.22 3.39
C ALA A 12 -24.66 -6.23 3.72
N LYS A 13 -25.19 -5.55 2.69
CA LYS A 13 -26.28 -4.59 2.83
C LYS A 13 -27.57 -5.29 3.31
N ARG A 14 -27.93 -6.45 2.73
CA ARG A 14 -29.11 -7.24 3.15
C ARG A 14 -29.02 -7.72 4.59
N ASN A 15 -27.81 -8.03 5.08
CA ASN A 15 -27.56 -8.44 6.47
C ASN A 15 -27.34 -7.27 7.44
N SER A 16 -27.77 -6.07 7.06
CA SER A 16 -27.74 -4.88 7.91
C SER A 16 -26.33 -4.48 8.39
N VAL A 17 -25.29 -4.78 7.60
CA VAL A 17 -23.97 -4.20 7.80
C VAL A 17 -24.11 -2.69 7.69
N LYS A 18 -23.66 -1.96 8.69
CA LYS A 18 -23.82 -0.50 8.75
C LYS A 18 -22.79 0.23 7.90
N LYS A 19 -21.53 -0.27 7.89
CA LYS A 19 -20.42 0.37 7.22
C LYS A 19 -19.57 -0.66 6.46
N PHE A 20 -19.21 -0.32 5.23
CA PHE A 20 -18.31 -1.11 4.38
C PHE A 20 -17.10 -0.25 3.97
N ILE A 21 -15.92 -0.61 4.41
CA ILE A 21 -14.67 0.08 4.07
C ILE A 21 -13.93 -0.77 3.03
N TYR A 22 -13.70 -0.21 1.85
CA TYR A 22 -13.02 -0.90 0.76
C TYR A 22 -11.58 -0.42 0.59
N ALA A 23 -10.64 -1.35 0.66
CA ALA A 23 -9.25 -1.09 0.30
C ALA A 23 -9.08 -1.16 -1.22
N SER A 24 -9.11 0.00 -1.88
CA SER A 24 -8.68 0.17 -3.26
C SER A 24 -7.15 0.25 -3.34
N SER A 25 -6.59 1.12 -4.16
CA SER A 25 -5.15 1.29 -4.32
C SER A 25 -4.82 2.63 -4.97
N SER A 26 -3.72 3.25 -4.62
CA SER A 26 -3.19 4.42 -5.34
C SER A 26 -2.81 4.11 -6.80
N SER A 27 -2.63 2.84 -7.17
CA SER A 27 -2.34 2.44 -8.54
C SER A 27 -3.50 2.65 -9.52
N VAL A 28 -4.70 2.98 -9.04
CA VAL A 28 -5.86 3.30 -9.87
C VAL A 28 -5.68 4.56 -10.72
N TYR A 29 -4.79 5.45 -10.29
CA TYR A 29 -4.51 6.69 -11.04
C TYR A 29 -3.65 6.46 -12.30
N GLY A 30 -2.90 5.34 -12.37
CA GLY A 30 -1.92 5.14 -13.43
C GLY A 30 -0.72 6.11 -13.31
N VAL A 31 -0.08 6.42 -14.44
CA VAL A 31 1.00 7.41 -14.47
C VAL A 31 0.41 8.81 -14.51
N LYS A 32 0.83 9.66 -13.61
CA LYS A 32 0.42 11.07 -13.53
C LYS A 32 1.64 11.97 -13.53
N ASN A 33 1.57 13.04 -14.32
CA ASN A 33 2.60 14.07 -14.39
C ASN A 33 2.31 15.26 -13.46
N GLU A 34 1.07 15.35 -12.95
CA GLU A 34 0.67 16.37 -12.01
C GLU A 34 1.40 16.24 -10.69
N LYS A 35 1.80 17.37 -10.11
CA LYS A 35 2.52 17.39 -8.83
C LYS A 35 1.69 16.82 -7.67
N ASN A 36 0.39 17.09 -7.68
CA ASN A 36 -0.54 16.67 -6.62
C ASN A 36 -1.62 15.77 -7.24
N VAL A 37 -1.59 14.48 -6.92
CA VAL A 37 -2.60 13.51 -7.37
C VAL A 37 -3.62 13.33 -6.25
N THR A 38 -4.66 14.15 -6.31
CA THR A 38 -5.81 14.18 -5.40
C THR A 38 -6.93 13.25 -5.87
N GLU A 39 -7.95 13.05 -5.05
CA GLU A 39 -9.02 12.06 -5.28
C GLU A 39 -9.91 12.40 -6.50
N ASP A 40 -9.95 13.66 -6.92
CA ASP A 40 -10.69 14.17 -8.09
C ASP A 40 -10.00 13.89 -9.43
N LYS A 41 -8.75 13.40 -9.43
CA LYS A 41 -8.03 13.10 -10.66
C LYS A 41 -8.59 11.89 -11.39
N SER A 42 -8.48 11.92 -12.73
CA SER A 42 -8.89 10.81 -13.58
C SER A 42 -8.22 9.48 -13.19
N LEU A 43 -8.97 8.40 -13.26
CA LEU A 43 -8.48 7.06 -13.02
C LEU A 43 -8.05 6.42 -14.35
N GLU A 44 -6.77 6.08 -14.46
CA GLU A 44 -6.14 5.53 -15.67
C GLU A 44 -5.37 4.24 -15.34
N PRO A 45 -6.06 3.22 -14.83
CA PRO A 45 -5.43 2.00 -14.31
C PRO A 45 -4.70 1.24 -15.42
N LEU A 46 -3.42 0.87 -15.20
CA LEU A 46 -2.59 0.21 -16.19
C LEU A 46 -2.64 -1.32 -16.10
N THR A 47 -2.86 -1.87 -14.90
CA THR A 47 -2.86 -3.32 -14.65
C THR A 47 -4.27 -3.82 -14.41
N ASP A 48 -4.53 -5.11 -14.65
CA ASP A 48 -5.84 -5.71 -14.35
C ASP A 48 -6.19 -5.59 -12.87
N TYR A 49 -5.19 -5.69 -11.98
CA TYR A 49 -5.37 -5.41 -10.55
C TYR A 49 -5.97 -4.02 -10.33
N SER A 50 -5.38 -2.98 -10.89
CA SER A 50 -5.87 -1.60 -10.71
C SER A 50 -7.19 -1.33 -11.43
N LYS A 51 -7.43 -1.94 -12.61
CA LYS A 51 -8.72 -1.87 -13.31
C LYS A 51 -9.85 -2.46 -12.46
N PHE A 52 -9.62 -3.66 -11.89
CA PHE A 52 -10.63 -4.28 -11.02
C PHE A 52 -10.84 -3.51 -9.72
N LYS A 53 -9.80 -2.84 -9.18
CA LYS A 53 -9.97 -1.93 -8.04
C LYS A 53 -10.93 -0.78 -8.38
N VAL A 54 -10.78 -0.14 -9.54
CA VAL A 54 -11.70 0.93 -10.01
C VAL A 54 -13.14 0.40 -10.15
N LEU A 55 -13.33 -0.76 -10.77
CA LEU A 55 -14.65 -1.35 -10.93
C LEU A 55 -15.31 -1.65 -9.57
N CYS A 56 -14.56 -2.16 -8.61
CA CYS A 56 -15.06 -2.40 -7.25
C CYS A 56 -15.43 -1.09 -6.53
N GLU A 57 -14.66 0.00 -6.69
CA GLU A 57 -15.03 1.32 -6.17
C GLU A 57 -16.39 1.75 -6.71
N GLN A 58 -16.58 1.68 -8.03
CA GLN A 58 -17.81 2.07 -8.70
C GLN A 58 -19.00 1.23 -8.23
N VAL A 59 -18.83 -0.09 -8.08
CA VAL A 59 -19.85 -0.97 -7.52
C VAL A 59 -20.23 -0.53 -6.11
N LEU A 60 -19.26 -0.41 -5.21
CA LEU A 60 -19.51 -0.11 -3.80
C LEU A 60 -20.25 1.22 -3.63
N LEU A 61 -19.81 2.27 -4.34
CA LEU A 61 -20.40 3.61 -4.21
C LEU A 61 -21.87 3.66 -4.67
N ARG A 62 -22.27 2.83 -5.64
CA ARG A 62 -23.70 2.71 -6.05
C ARG A 62 -24.62 2.16 -4.96
N TYR A 63 -24.08 1.33 -4.05
CA TYR A 63 -24.87 0.74 -2.95
C TYR A 63 -25.00 1.64 -1.73
N ARG A 64 -24.28 2.78 -1.69
CA ARG A 64 -24.31 3.72 -0.56
C ARG A 64 -25.74 4.21 -0.29
N SER A 65 -26.07 4.33 1.00
CA SER A 65 -27.36 4.87 1.47
C SER A 65 -27.24 5.27 2.95
N ASP A 66 -28.26 5.92 3.49
CA ASP A 66 -28.31 6.31 4.91
C ASP A 66 -28.17 5.12 5.88
N LYS A 67 -28.53 3.92 5.44
CA LYS A 67 -28.44 2.68 6.23
C LYS A 67 -27.22 1.83 5.91
N PHE A 68 -26.45 2.19 4.87
CA PHE A 68 -25.27 1.46 4.44
C PHE A 68 -24.17 2.45 4.04
N GLU A 69 -23.34 2.79 5.00
CA GLU A 69 -22.20 3.67 4.78
C GLU A 69 -21.12 2.96 3.98
N THR A 70 -20.57 3.63 2.98
CA THR A 70 -19.47 3.09 2.19
C THR A 70 -18.29 4.05 2.18
N VAL A 71 -17.09 3.55 2.38
CA VAL A 71 -15.86 4.32 2.30
C VAL A 71 -14.86 3.59 1.43
N VAL A 72 -14.24 4.31 0.53
CA VAL A 72 -13.13 3.81 -0.30
C VAL A 72 -11.84 4.45 0.16
N ILE A 73 -10.84 3.66 0.44
CA ILE A 73 -9.49 4.14 0.68
C ILE A 73 -8.58 3.68 -0.47
N ARG A 74 -7.73 4.59 -0.95
CA ARG A 74 -6.70 4.34 -1.98
C ARG A 74 -5.31 4.36 -1.32
N PRO A 75 -4.88 3.24 -0.70
CA PRO A 75 -3.63 3.21 0.03
C PRO A 75 -2.43 3.42 -0.89
N ALA A 76 -1.42 4.12 -0.36
CA ALA A 76 -0.04 4.00 -0.78
C ALA A 76 0.51 2.58 -0.55
N THR A 77 1.73 2.30 -0.98
CA THR A 77 2.40 1.04 -0.66
C THR A 77 2.62 0.95 0.85
N VAL A 78 2.01 -0.07 1.47
CA VAL A 78 2.13 -0.28 2.91
C VAL A 78 3.47 -0.94 3.22
N CYS A 79 4.24 -0.39 4.17
CA CYS A 79 5.55 -0.88 4.56
C CYS A 79 5.66 -1.10 6.08
N GLY A 80 6.72 -1.80 6.50
CA GLY A 80 6.96 -2.15 7.90
C GLY A 80 6.61 -3.61 8.23
N TYR A 81 6.85 -3.98 9.48
CA TYR A 81 6.60 -5.33 9.97
C TYR A 81 5.13 -5.58 10.28
N SER A 82 4.63 -6.74 9.90
CA SER A 82 3.29 -7.21 10.27
C SER A 82 3.26 -8.75 10.44
N PRO A 83 2.32 -9.30 11.22
CA PRO A 83 2.17 -10.76 11.36
C PRO A 83 1.93 -11.48 10.03
N ARG A 84 1.19 -10.86 9.11
CA ARG A 84 1.03 -11.32 7.72
C ARG A 84 2.00 -10.54 6.84
N GLN A 85 3.31 -10.83 7.01
CA GLN A 85 4.36 -10.13 6.29
C GLN A 85 4.32 -10.37 4.79
N ARG A 86 4.50 -9.29 4.02
CA ARG A 86 4.81 -9.32 2.59
C ARG A 86 6.22 -8.79 2.37
N LEU A 87 7.02 -9.54 1.59
CA LEU A 87 8.38 -9.16 1.23
C LEU A 87 8.56 -8.92 -0.28
N ASP A 88 7.43 -8.73 -0.98
CA ASP A 88 7.34 -8.39 -2.41
C ASP A 88 6.92 -6.93 -2.65
N LEU A 89 7.02 -6.07 -1.63
CA LEU A 89 6.76 -4.62 -1.69
C LEU A 89 8.06 -3.84 -1.52
N ILE A 90 8.17 -2.67 -2.16
CA ILE A 90 9.44 -1.96 -2.39
C ILE A 90 10.32 -1.78 -1.13
N VAL A 91 9.79 -1.22 -0.05
CA VAL A 91 10.57 -1.04 1.20
C VAL A 91 10.94 -2.39 1.80
N ASN A 92 9.95 -3.28 1.92
CA ASN A 92 10.10 -4.58 2.57
C ASN A 92 11.08 -5.50 1.83
N ILE A 93 11.03 -5.53 0.47
CA ILE A 93 11.94 -6.33 -0.34
C ILE A 93 13.37 -5.79 -0.26
N PHE A 94 13.57 -4.47 -0.22
CA PHE A 94 14.91 -3.88 -0.07
C PHE A 94 15.53 -4.24 1.28
N VAL A 95 14.77 -4.17 2.38
CA VAL A 95 15.26 -4.59 3.70
C VAL A 95 15.57 -6.08 3.71
N ASN A 96 14.70 -6.93 3.12
CA ASN A 96 14.93 -8.37 3.02
C ASN A 96 16.23 -8.71 2.27
N HIS A 97 16.45 -8.07 1.12
CA HIS A 97 17.68 -8.28 0.33
C HIS A 97 18.93 -7.71 1.03
N ALA A 98 18.81 -6.52 1.64
CA ALA A 98 19.91 -5.94 2.41
C ALA A 98 20.31 -6.83 3.59
N PHE A 99 19.34 -7.36 4.33
CA PHE A 99 19.61 -8.22 5.50
C PHE A 99 20.29 -9.54 5.10
N ASN A 100 19.75 -10.24 4.11
CA ASN A 100 20.22 -11.58 3.74
C ASN A 100 21.42 -11.54 2.80
N ASN A 101 21.44 -10.64 1.80
CA ASN A 101 22.41 -10.64 0.70
C ASN A 101 23.43 -9.51 0.77
N LYS A 102 23.29 -8.55 1.68
CA LYS A 102 24.09 -7.31 1.75
C LYS A 102 24.03 -6.48 0.46
N LYS A 103 23.01 -6.66 -0.33
CA LYS A 103 22.84 -6.01 -1.65
C LYS A 103 21.37 -5.61 -1.86
N ILE A 104 21.18 -4.45 -2.48
CA ILE A 104 19.88 -3.99 -2.98
C ILE A 104 20.02 -3.81 -4.48
N ARG A 105 19.15 -4.45 -5.27
CA ARG A 105 19.06 -4.21 -6.72
C ARG A 105 17.92 -3.25 -6.97
N ILE A 106 18.20 -2.20 -7.73
CA ILE A 106 17.26 -1.17 -8.14
C ILE A 106 17.06 -1.27 -9.65
N PHE A 107 15.83 -1.45 -10.08
CA PHE A 107 15.45 -1.40 -11.48
C PHE A 107 14.97 0.03 -11.80
N GLY A 108 15.74 0.77 -12.61
CA GLY A 108 15.55 2.19 -12.90
C GLY A 108 16.01 3.08 -11.74
N GLY A 109 15.09 3.56 -10.89
CA GLY A 109 15.41 4.33 -9.69
C GLY A 109 14.70 5.68 -9.56
N SER A 110 14.37 6.33 -10.67
CA SER A 110 13.69 7.65 -10.69
C SER A 110 12.18 7.59 -10.44
N GLN A 111 11.57 6.41 -10.56
CA GLN A 111 10.13 6.21 -10.39
C GLN A 111 9.71 6.55 -8.97
N LEU A 112 8.62 7.29 -8.82
CA LEU A 112 8.02 7.60 -7.52
C LEU A 112 7.19 6.42 -7.00
N ARG A 113 7.25 6.23 -5.70
CA ARG A 113 6.41 5.28 -4.95
C ARG A 113 5.86 5.97 -3.70
N PRO A 114 4.53 6.07 -3.58
CA PRO A 114 3.92 6.53 -2.34
C PRO A 114 4.00 5.41 -1.32
N ASN A 115 4.25 5.77 -0.07
CA ASN A 115 4.41 4.83 1.03
C ASN A 115 3.62 5.28 2.27
N ILE A 116 3.21 4.30 3.07
CA ILE A 116 2.64 4.50 4.39
C ILE A 116 3.06 3.35 5.31
N HIS A 117 3.34 3.68 6.56
CA HIS A 117 3.66 2.68 7.56
C HIS A 117 2.43 1.84 7.92
N ILE A 118 2.62 0.53 8.18
CA ILE A 118 1.50 -0.39 8.50
C ILE A 118 0.70 0.06 9.72
N ASN A 119 1.34 0.60 10.76
CA ASN A 119 0.65 1.05 11.96
C ASN A 119 -0.27 2.25 11.66
N ASP A 120 0.17 3.18 10.81
CA ASP A 120 -0.66 4.31 10.39
C ASP A 120 -1.82 3.83 9.50
N MET A 121 -1.57 2.84 8.63
CA MET A 121 -2.64 2.24 7.84
C MET A 121 -3.70 1.55 8.71
N VAL A 122 -3.28 0.82 9.76
CA VAL A 122 -4.21 0.22 10.74
C VAL A 122 -5.00 1.30 11.45
N GLN A 123 -4.35 2.42 11.83
CA GLN A 123 -5.03 3.53 12.51
C GLN A 123 -6.13 4.13 11.63
N VAL A 124 -5.91 4.28 10.31
CA VAL A 124 -6.97 4.74 9.39
C VAL A 124 -8.21 3.86 9.46
N TYR A 125 -8.05 2.53 9.47
CA TYR A 125 -9.20 1.63 9.60
C TYR A 125 -9.92 1.81 10.93
N LEU A 126 -9.18 1.93 12.04
CA LEU A 126 -9.75 2.13 13.36
C LEU A 126 -10.52 3.47 13.45
N ASP A 127 -9.97 4.54 12.89
CA ASP A 127 -10.60 5.85 12.85
C ASP A 127 -11.88 5.80 12.01
N LEU A 128 -11.83 5.20 10.82
CA LEU A 128 -12.99 5.06 9.93
C LEU A 128 -14.11 4.20 10.53
N LEU A 129 -13.80 3.22 11.37
CA LEU A 129 -14.82 2.44 12.07
C LEU A 129 -15.59 3.28 13.10
N ASN A 130 -14.94 4.27 13.71
CA ASN A 130 -15.50 5.07 14.80
C ASN A 130 -16.15 6.40 14.33
N ILE A 131 -15.79 6.89 13.14
CA ILE A 131 -16.32 8.15 12.61
C ILE A 131 -17.67 7.90 11.91
N ASP A 132 -18.63 8.80 12.07
CA ASP A 132 -19.84 8.83 11.23
C ASP A 132 -19.49 9.35 9.84
N THR A 133 -19.61 8.49 8.85
CA THR A 133 -19.28 8.80 7.46
C THR A 133 -20.49 9.15 6.60
N LYS A 134 -21.71 9.24 7.17
CA LYS A 134 -22.95 9.54 6.43
C LYS A 134 -22.94 10.95 5.84
N SER A 135 -22.39 11.90 6.58
CA SER A 135 -22.29 13.30 6.17
C SER A 135 -21.22 13.58 5.12
N LEU A 136 -20.36 12.62 4.80
CA LEU A 136 -19.32 12.79 3.80
C LEU A 136 -19.90 12.79 2.39
N ASN A 137 -19.71 13.86 1.65
CA ASN A 137 -20.20 13.97 0.26
C ASN A 137 -19.48 12.99 -0.69
N ASP A 138 -18.18 12.88 -0.54
CA ASP A 138 -17.32 11.99 -1.32
C ASP A 138 -16.44 11.15 -0.40
N PRO A 139 -16.85 9.89 -0.09
CA PRO A 139 -16.17 9.03 0.87
C PRO A 139 -14.98 8.26 0.26
N VAL A 140 -14.23 8.89 -0.63
CA VAL A 140 -13.01 8.34 -1.25
C VAL A 140 -11.80 9.08 -0.71
N TYR A 141 -10.78 8.36 -0.23
CA TYR A 141 -9.59 8.96 0.38
C TYR A 141 -8.30 8.32 -0.11
N ASN A 142 -7.36 9.14 -0.53
CA ASN A 142 -5.96 8.75 -0.64
C ASN A 142 -5.37 8.58 0.76
N VAL A 143 -4.64 7.49 0.97
CA VAL A 143 -4.01 7.17 2.24
C VAL A 143 -2.53 6.89 2.04
N GLY A 144 -1.72 7.92 2.20
CA GLY A 144 -0.26 7.86 2.07
C GLY A 144 0.40 8.90 2.97
N PHE A 145 1.72 8.81 3.09
CA PHE A 145 2.51 9.78 3.84
C PHE A 145 3.65 10.35 3.00
N GLU A 146 4.50 9.50 2.46
CA GLU A 146 5.72 9.91 1.78
C GLU A 146 5.73 9.41 0.32
N ASN A 147 6.13 10.28 -0.59
CA ASN A 147 6.38 9.94 -1.99
C ASN A 147 7.88 10.01 -2.24
N HIS A 148 8.54 8.87 -2.41
CA HIS A 148 9.98 8.79 -2.66
C HIS A 148 10.29 8.16 -4.01
N LYS A 149 11.42 8.55 -4.59
CA LYS A 149 12.01 7.79 -5.69
C LYS A 149 12.51 6.44 -5.18
N VAL A 150 12.47 5.43 -6.01
CA VAL A 150 12.95 4.07 -5.69
C VAL A 150 14.40 4.10 -5.18
N GLN A 151 15.27 4.91 -5.80
CA GLN A 151 16.66 5.09 -5.38
C GLN A 151 16.79 5.71 -3.98
N ASP A 152 15.90 6.65 -3.62
CA ASP A 152 15.94 7.31 -2.31
C ASP A 152 15.49 6.33 -1.21
N ILE A 153 14.51 5.46 -1.50
CA ILE A 153 14.11 4.38 -0.60
C ILE A 153 15.28 3.43 -0.34
N ALA A 154 16.01 3.03 -1.39
CA ALA A 154 17.18 2.17 -1.23
C ALA A 154 18.29 2.83 -0.40
N LYS A 155 18.48 4.15 -0.57
CA LYS A 155 19.44 4.90 0.26
C LYS A 155 19.02 4.95 1.71
N ILE A 156 17.74 5.19 2.02
CA ILE A 156 17.21 5.14 3.39
C ILE A 156 17.49 3.77 4.03
N VAL A 157 17.24 2.67 3.28
CA VAL A 157 17.53 1.31 3.76
C VAL A 157 19.03 1.15 4.02
N GLN A 158 19.89 1.53 3.07
CA GLN A 158 21.35 1.47 3.22
C GLN A 158 21.82 2.21 4.50
N ASP A 159 21.36 3.45 4.69
CA ASP A 159 21.74 4.29 5.82
C ASP A 159 21.34 3.67 7.18
N CYS A 160 20.19 2.98 7.25
CA CYS A 160 19.76 2.28 8.46
C CYS A 160 20.67 1.07 8.79
N PHE A 161 21.16 0.36 7.76
CA PHE A 161 22.12 -0.73 7.96
C PHE A 161 23.53 -0.22 8.29
N GLU A 162 23.98 0.86 7.65
CA GLU A 162 25.30 1.47 7.92
C GLU A 162 25.43 1.95 9.36
N LYS A 163 24.36 2.46 9.99
CA LYS A 163 24.32 2.80 11.42
C LYS A 163 24.52 1.60 12.35
N ARG A 164 24.44 0.39 11.83
CA ARG A 164 24.67 -0.89 12.50
C ARG A 164 25.97 -1.56 12.04
N ASP A 165 26.90 -0.79 11.46
CA ASP A 165 28.17 -1.27 10.89
C ASP A 165 28.00 -2.37 9.82
N LYS A 166 26.84 -2.40 9.14
CA LYS A 166 26.52 -3.37 8.07
C LYS A 166 26.56 -2.65 6.72
N LYS A 167 27.62 -2.86 5.95
CA LYS A 167 27.74 -2.29 4.58
C LYS A 167 26.78 -2.96 3.62
N ILE A 168 26.00 -2.17 2.89
CA ILE A 168 25.04 -2.62 1.87
C ILE A 168 25.44 -2.04 0.51
N GLN A 169 25.54 -2.90 -0.50
CA GLN A 169 25.81 -2.48 -1.86
C GLN A 169 24.48 -2.17 -2.57
N ILE A 170 24.40 -1.01 -3.23
CA ILE A 170 23.27 -0.68 -4.13
C ILE A 170 23.76 -0.92 -5.57
N ILE A 171 22.97 -1.68 -6.33
CA ILE A 171 23.24 -2.03 -7.73
C ILE A 171 22.08 -1.50 -8.56
N PHE A 172 22.38 -0.69 -9.58
CA PHE A 172 21.39 -0.17 -10.52
C PHE A 172 21.32 -1.07 -11.75
N GLU A 173 20.11 -1.40 -12.16
CA GLU A 173 19.82 -2.16 -13.38
C GLU A 173 18.82 -1.36 -14.23
N GLU A 174 18.89 -1.51 -15.54
CA GLU A 174 17.95 -0.89 -16.48
C GLU A 174 16.55 -1.51 -16.33
N THR A 175 15.52 -0.75 -16.68
CA THR A 175 14.14 -1.20 -16.64
C THR A 175 13.28 -0.50 -17.68
N ASP A 176 12.37 -1.26 -18.27
CA ASP A 176 11.28 -0.73 -19.11
C ASP A 176 10.02 -0.39 -18.28
N ASP A 177 10.04 -0.60 -16.96
CA ASP A 177 8.92 -0.28 -16.07
C ASP A 177 8.88 1.22 -15.78
N LEU A 178 8.08 1.94 -16.56
CA LEU A 178 7.87 3.38 -16.45
C LEU A 178 6.82 3.77 -15.39
N ARG A 179 6.21 2.80 -14.70
CA ARG A 179 5.19 3.10 -13.69
C ARG A 179 5.75 3.97 -12.59
N SER A 180 5.19 5.16 -12.45
CA SER A 180 5.54 6.12 -11.41
C SER A 180 4.25 6.58 -10.74
N TYR A 181 4.13 6.37 -9.44
CA TYR A 181 2.94 6.71 -8.68
C TYR A 181 3.31 7.65 -7.54
N HIS A 182 2.46 8.63 -7.31
CA HIS A 182 2.47 9.48 -6.13
C HIS A 182 1.05 9.93 -5.84
N ILE A 183 0.77 10.31 -4.62
CA ILE A 183 -0.56 10.76 -4.21
C ILE A 183 -0.46 11.91 -3.23
N ASP A 184 -1.50 12.73 -3.21
CA ASP A 184 -1.76 13.74 -2.19
C ASP A 184 -2.84 13.22 -1.25
N SER A 185 -2.55 13.18 0.04
CA SER A 185 -3.44 12.69 1.10
C SER A 185 -3.97 13.83 1.98
N SER A 186 -4.01 15.07 1.47
CA SER A 186 -4.47 16.23 2.22
C SER A 186 -5.96 16.17 2.57
N LYS A 187 -6.78 15.48 1.76
CA LYS A 187 -8.21 15.31 2.00
C LYS A 187 -8.50 14.56 3.31
N ILE A 188 -7.87 13.41 3.50
CA ILE A 188 -8.08 12.61 4.72
C ILE A 188 -7.60 13.36 5.98
N LYS A 189 -6.51 14.13 5.87
CA LYS A 189 -6.06 15.02 6.94
C LYS A 189 -7.10 16.08 7.29
N ARG A 190 -7.65 16.75 6.29
CA ARG A 190 -8.61 17.85 6.46
C ARG A 190 -9.95 17.37 6.99
N GLU A 191 -10.47 16.24 6.47
CA GLU A 191 -11.83 15.79 6.75
C GLU A 191 -11.92 14.83 7.93
N LEU A 192 -10.89 14.01 8.15
CA LEU A 192 -10.85 12.98 9.20
C LEU A 192 -9.79 13.25 10.27
N ASN A 193 -9.06 14.37 10.18
CA ASN A 193 -7.96 14.74 11.06
C ASN A 193 -6.88 13.64 11.21
N PHE A 194 -6.74 12.78 10.18
CA PHE A 194 -5.74 11.74 10.19
C PHE A 194 -4.36 12.31 9.86
N LEU A 195 -3.38 12.02 10.71
CA LEU A 195 -1.97 12.39 10.56
C LEU A 195 -1.10 11.15 10.76
N PRO A 196 -0.36 10.71 9.74
CA PRO A 196 0.63 9.65 9.88
C PRO A 196 1.69 10.03 10.92
N LYS A 197 2.14 9.05 11.70
CA LYS A 197 3.12 9.23 12.78
C LYS A 197 4.47 8.59 12.50
N LYS A 198 4.49 7.61 11.59
CA LYS A 198 5.68 6.83 11.25
C LYS A 198 6.08 7.01 9.79
N ASN A 199 7.36 7.16 9.53
CA ASN A 199 7.94 7.32 8.20
C ASN A 199 8.55 6.01 7.67
N ILE A 200 9.12 6.05 6.44
CA ILE A 200 9.77 4.87 5.83
C ILE A 200 10.95 4.37 6.68
N LYS A 201 11.70 5.28 7.29
CA LYS A 201 12.83 4.89 8.15
C LYS A 201 12.35 4.05 9.34
N ASP A 202 11.24 4.44 9.97
CA ASP A 202 10.63 3.66 11.06
C ASP A 202 10.23 2.26 10.57
N ALA A 203 9.66 2.16 9.35
CA ALA A 203 9.31 0.88 8.74
C ALA A 203 10.53 -0.01 8.48
N VAL A 204 11.65 0.59 8.05
CA VAL A 204 12.94 -0.11 7.86
C VAL A 204 13.49 -0.62 9.19
N GLU A 205 13.46 0.22 10.24
CA GLU A 205 13.91 -0.16 11.58
C GLU A 205 13.06 -1.31 12.17
N ASP A 206 11.73 -1.22 12.09
CA ASP A 206 10.81 -2.28 12.52
C ASP A 206 11.09 -3.63 11.80
N LEU A 207 11.41 -3.59 10.50
CA LEU A 207 11.77 -4.78 9.72
C LEU A 207 13.12 -5.36 10.10
N ILE A 208 14.14 -4.51 10.27
CA ILE A 208 15.48 -4.96 10.72
C ILE A 208 15.37 -5.66 12.06
N GLU A 209 14.65 -5.05 13.01
CA GLU A 209 14.39 -5.66 14.32
C GLU A 209 13.67 -7.01 14.21
N ALA A 210 12.67 -7.10 13.33
CA ALA A 210 11.95 -8.35 13.10
C ALA A 210 12.85 -9.46 12.55
N PHE A 211 13.80 -9.13 11.66
CA PHE A 211 14.81 -10.07 11.17
C PHE A 211 15.81 -10.49 12.26
N GLU A 212 16.34 -9.53 13.01
CA GLU A 212 17.29 -9.78 14.10
C GLU A 212 16.67 -10.66 15.20
N ASN A 213 15.40 -10.44 15.52
CA ASN A 213 14.61 -11.25 16.44
C ASN A 213 14.07 -12.58 15.84
N LYS A 214 14.51 -12.95 14.63
CA LYS A 214 14.12 -14.19 13.93
C LYS A 214 12.60 -14.37 13.74
N LYS A 215 11.85 -13.27 13.68
CA LYS A 215 10.40 -13.30 13.37
C LYS A 215 10.13 -13.58 11.88
N LEU A 216 11.11 -13.31 11.01
CA LEU A 216 11.04 -13.51 9.56
C LEU A 216 12.07 -14.55 9.12
N THR A 217 11.73 -15.83 9.29
CA THR A 217 12.61 -16.95 8.96
C THR A 217 12.43 -17.37 7.51
N ASN A 218 13.52 -17.88 6.88
CA ASN A 218 13.52 -18.36 5.49
C ASN A 218 12.92 -17.37 4.48
N SER A 219 13.15 -16.08 4.71
CA SER A 219 12.44 -14.96 4.07
C SER A 219 12.71 -14.82 2.57
N MET A 220 13.78 -15.41 2.05
CA MET A 220 14.12 -15.37 0.62
C MET A 220 13.39 -16.46 -0.19
N GLU A 221 13.00 -17.56 0.46
CA GLU A 221 12.48 -18.76 -0.21
C GLU A 221 11.02 -19.04 0.11
N ASP A 222 10.60 -18.81 1.35
CA ASP A 222 9.26 -19.14 1.81
C ASP A 222 8.19 -18.32 1.06
N ILE A 223 7.40 -19.02 0.25
CA ILE A 223 6.38 -18.43 -0.64
C ILE A 223 5.31 -17.65 0.09
N LYS A 224 5.10 -17.90 1.39
CA LYS A 224 4.10 -17.17 2.20
C LYS A 224 4.33 -15.66 2.23
N TYR A 225 5.57 -15.21 1.97
CA TYR A 225 5.93 -13.79 1.92
C TYR A 225 5.70 -13.13 0.55
N TYR A 226 5.37 -13.91 -0.48
CA TYR A 226 5.30 -13.48 -1.88
C TYR A 226 3.94 -13.82 -2.47
N ASN A 227 3.03 -12.86 -2.56
CA ASN A 227 1.65 -13.12 -2.97
C ASN A 227 1.52 -13.82 -4.32
N ILE A 228 2.24 -13.36 -5.34
CA ILE A 228 2.17 -13.97 -6.68
C ILE A 228 2.68 -15.42 -6.66
N LYS A 229 3.80 -15.69 -5.98
CA LYS A 229 4.33 -17.05 -5.85
C LYS A 229 3.33 -17.97 -5.14
N GLN A 230 2.69 -17.46 -4.08
CA GLN A 230 1.68 -18.22 -3.34
C GLN A 230 0.43 -18.50 -4.16
N MET A 231 -0.07 -17.51 -4.91
CA MET A 231 -1.22 -17.70 -5.82
C MET A 231 -0.90 -18.73 -6.91
N ASN A 232 0.26 -18.67 -7.53
CA ASN A 232 0.69 -19.64 -8.54
C ASN A 232 0.77 -21.06 -7.94
N TYR A 233 1.33 -21.19 -6.75
CA TYR A 233 1.42 -22.49 -6.05
C TYR A 233 0.03 -23.08 -5.74
N LEU A 234 -0.93 -22.24 -5.36
CA LEU A 234 -2.31 -22.64 -5.07
C LEU A 234 -3.18 -22.76 -6.33
N ASN A 235 -2.62 -22.56 -7.52
CA ASN A 235 -3.37 -22.52 -8.80
C ASN A 235 -4.57 -21.54 -8.80
N ILE A 236 -4.47 -20.46 -8.04
CA ILE A 236 -5.48 -19.40 -8.03
C ILE A 236 -5.19 -18.47 -9.22
N LYS A 237 -6.11 -18.43 -10.17
CA LYS A 237 -6.07 -17.54 -11.34
C LYS A 237 -6.79 -16.22 -11.05
#